data_c5d3dfee8c732459a97705e3a5cb0bce
#
_entry.id   c5d3dfee8c732459a97705e3a5cb0bce
#
_cell.length_a   1.000
_cell.length_b   1.000
_cell.length_c   1.000
_cell.angle_alpha   90.00
_cell.angle_beta   90.00
_cell.angle_gamma   90.00
#
_symmetry.space_group_name_H-M   'P 1'
#
loop_
_entity.id
_entity.type
_entity.pdbx_description
1 polymer ?
#
loop_
_entity_poly.entity_id
_entity_poly.type
_entity_poly.pdbx_seq_one_letter_code
_entity_poly.pdbx_strand_id
1 'polypeptide(L)'
;MNPNKVKRSKHYTVKKRRNHTALKVTTILLTLLVIASGIIFVLSLTKAKPQTASAEPTSQASESNDSEAKKSESSEQIEEASKRDPKLPNYSNSFKYNEKLIKDTSLDDKIDSKYAVLYDSTNDTILYKKSAEEKCYPASTTKLLTAIVASKILDNDEVITVGDEITLIGEDSSIAELEVGQKLTAKQLFYAMLLPSGNDAAYTIATASARKYSNDNTLSAKKAISIFADLMNDAATELGAENSHFTNPDGFHDKEHYTTALDMLKITNYAKSIPLISEICGTYQTTQKIKSGEEFYWVNSNKLLNQGEYCYSKYADGMKTGFTDEAGTCVISSFTKNGSTMIAVAMNSSELYKKYYDTLLLAQFGFNQNKIDFEYSDLPDDYYE
;
A
#
# COMPACT_ATOMS: atom_id res chain seq x y z
N MET A 1 -0.49 13.74 48.89
CA MET A 1 0.33 13.40 47.73
C MET A 1 -0.62 13.00 46.60
N ASN A 2 -0.71 13.76 45.54
CA ASN A 2 -1.72 13.64 44.50
C ASN A 2 -1.07 13.06 43.22
N PRO A 3 -1.45 11.86 42.79
CA PRO A 3 -0.89 11.24 41.58
C PRO A 3 -1.86 11.43 40.40
N ASN A 4 -1.72 12.51 39.63
CA ASN A 4 -2.30 12.58 38.30
C ASN A 4 -1.87 13.88 37.63
N LYS A 5 -0.71 13.84 36.93
CA LYS A 5 -0.39 14.75 35.84
C LYS A 5 0.10 13.93 34.64
N VAL A 6 -0.84 13.32 33.94
CA VAL A 6 -0.60 12.88 32.59
C VAL A 6 -0.69 14.13 31.71
N LYS A 7 0.43 14.54 31.12
CA LYS A 7 0.47 15.61 30.14
C LYS A 7 -0.21 15.12 28.85
N ARG A 8 -1.44 15.58 28.63
CA ARG A 8 -2.06 15.49 27.31
C ARG A 8 -1.28 16.41 26.36
N SER A 9 -0.70 15.86 25.30
CA SER A 9 -0.11 16.65 24.21
C SER A 9 -1.22 17.48 23.56
N LYS A 10 -1.07 18.79 23.60
CA LYS A 10 -1.94 19.70 22.86
C LYS A 10 -1.56 19.59 21.38
N HIS A 11 -2.53 19.25 20.54
CA HIS A 11 -2.42 19.48 19.12
C HIS A 11 -2.16 20.98 18.88
N TYR A 12 -0.93 21.31 18.54
CA TYR A 12 -0.59 22.62 18.01
C TYR A 12 -0.86 22.62 16.51
N THR A 13 -2.00 23.13 16.12
CA THR A 13 -2.18 23.63 14.75
C THR A 13 -1.33 24.88 14.60
N VAL A 14 -0.14 24.73 14.03
CA VAL A 14 0.68 25.86 13.60
C VAL A 14 0.00 26.47 12.38
N LYS A 15 -0.78 27.53 12.58
CA LYS A 15 -1.23 28.41 11.51
C LYS A 15 0.00 29.13 10.94
N LYS A 16 0.65 28.54 9.93
CA LYS A 16 1.71 29.19 9.14
C LYS A 16 1.07 30.36 8.38
N ARG A 17 1.33 31.61 8.84
CA ARG A 17 0.96 32.81 8.08
C ARG A 17 1.71 32.74 6.74
N ARG A 18 0.98 32.41 5.67
CA ARG A 18 1.50 32.48 4.29
C ARG A 18 1.80 33.94 3.98
N ASN A 19 3.07 34.27 3.75
CA ASN A 19 3.49 35.57 3.21
C ASN A 19 3.07 35.63 1.74
N HIS A 20 1.89 36.16 1.48
CA HIS A 20 1.33 36.37 0.14
C HIS A 20 2.23 37.23 -0.78
N THR A 21 3.16 38.00 -0.22
CA THR A 21 4.10 38.84 -0.98
C THR A 21 5.19 38.00 -1.63
N ALA A 22 5.75 37.01 -0.96
CA ALA A 22 6.77 36.11 -1.51
C ALA A 22 6.21 35.24 -2.66
N LEU A 23 4.97 34.75 -2.52
CA LEU A 23 4.32 33.95 -3.56
C LEU A 23 4.06 34.76 -4.85
N LYS A 24 3.69 36.04 -4.74
CA LYS A 24 3.49 36.92 -5.91
C LYS A 24 4.77 37.20 -6.65
N VAL A 25 5.90 37.40 -5.96
CA VAL A 25 7.20 37.66 -6.58
C VAL A 25 7.72 36.41 -7.30
N THR A 26 7.58 35.24 -6.74
CA THR A 26 7.97 33.97 -7.39
C THR A 26 7.14 33.68 -8.64
N THR A 27 5.83 33.94 -8.61
CA THR A 27 4.97 33.76 -9.79
C THR A 27 5.33 34.69 -10.94
N ILE A 28 5.64 35.95 -10.65
CA ILE A 28 6.08 36.96 -11.68
C ILE A 28 7.42 36.54 -12.27
N LEU A 29 8.37 36.06 -11.49
CA LEU A 29 9.67 35.60 -11.98
C LEU A 29 9.54 34.35 -12.86
N LEU A 30 8.67 33.39 -12.51
CA LEU A 30 8.42 32.20 -13.33
C LEU A 30 7.75 32.53 -14.67
N THR A 31 6.80 33.48 -14.71
CA THR A 31 6.16 33.91 -15.97
C THR A 31 7.14 34.63 -16.89
N LEU A 32 8.06 35.45 -16.37
CA LEU A 32 9.11 36.09 -17.17
C LEU A 32 10.10 35.09 -17.76
N LEU A 33 10.41 34.01 -17.03
CA LEU A 33 11.33 32.96 -17.50
C LEU A 33 10.69 32.13 -18.64
N VAL A 34 9.38 31.82 -18.57
CA VAL A 34 8.64 31.12 -19.63
C VAL A 34 8.55 32.00 -20.91
N ILE A 35 8.33 33.30 -20.78
CA ILE A 35 8.32 34.22 -21.96
C ILE A 35 9.69 34.29 -22.61
N ALA A 36 10.76 34.37 -21.84
CA ALA A 36 12.13 34.39 -22.35
C ALA A 36 12.51 33.11 -23.09
N SER A 37 12.12 31.95 -22.57
CA SER A 37 12.36 30.63 -23.23
C SER A 37 11.54 30.48 -24.51
N GLY A 38 10.32 30.98 -24.55
CA GLY A 38 9.48 31.00 -25.77
C GLY A 38 10.07 31.82 -26.90
N ILE A 39 10.66 33.00 -26.59
CA ILE A 39 11.32 33.89 -27.58
C ILE A 39 12.58 33.21 -28.15
N ILE A 40 13.36 32.51 -27.32
CA ILE A 40 14.56 31.78 -27.77
C ILE A 40 14.17 30.62 -28.69
N PHE A 41 13.08 29.91 -28.40
CA PHE A 41 12.59 28.82 -29.24
C PHE A 41 12.11 29.29 -30.61
N VAL A 42 11.40 30.41 -30.68
CA VAL A 42 10.94 30.99 -31.97
C VAL A 42 12.12 31.48 -32.81
N LEU A 43 13.17 32.07 -32.21
CA LEU A 43 14.38 32.49 -32.91
C LEU A 43 15.22 31.31 -33.42
N SER A 44 15.13 30.13 -32.82
CA SER A 44 15.83 28.93 -33.30
C SER A 44 15.15 28.27 -34.51
N LEU A 45 13.83 28.43 -34.67
CA LEU A 45 13.06 27.87 -35.78
C LEU A 45 13.26 28.67 -37.12
N THR A 46 13.72 29.90 -37.06
CA THR A 46 13.93 30.75 -38.28
C THR A 46 15.26 30.52 -38.96
N LYS A 47 16.14 29.62 -38.47
CA LYS A 47 17.49 29.40 -39.04
C LYS A 47 17.69 28.07 -39.77
N ALA A 48 16.67 27.26 -39.96
CA ALA A 48 16.81 26.00 -40.70
C ALA A 48 16.36 26.16 -42.14
N LYS A 49 17.28 26.05 -43.10
CA LYS A 49 17.04 25.94 -44.53
C LYS A 49 16.76 24.46 -44.91
N PRO A 50 15.92 24.16 -45.89
CA PRO A 50 15.57 22.83 -46.31
C PRO A 50 16.57 22.20 -47.27
N GLN A 51 16.86 20.93 -47.15
CA GLN A 51 17.45 20.09 -48.19
C GLN A 51 16.49 19.01 -48.64
N THR A 52 16.31 18.97 -49.92
CA THR A 52 15.44 18.11 -50.73
C THR A 52 16.14 16.83 -51.19
N ALA A 53 15.33 15.85 -51.58
CA ALA A 53 15.47 14.77 -52.54
C ALA A 53 15.56 13.37 -51.92
N SER A 54 14.73 12.52 -52.20
CA SER A 54 14.05 11.81 -53.30
C SER A 54 14.50 10.36 -53.36
N ALA A 55 13.55 9.48 -53.36
CA ALA A 55 13.24 8.39 -54.25
C ALA A 55 12.89 7.05 -53.59
N GLU A 56 11.69 6.62 -53.85
CA GLU A 56 11.18 5.25 -53.81
C GLU A 56 11.61 4.46 -55.06
N PRO A 57 11.20 3.22 -55.32
CA PRO A 57 10.65 2.11 -54.51
C PRO A 57 11.28 0.74 -54.86
N THR A 58 10.94 -0.34 -54.21
CA THR A 58 10.41 -1.57 -54.84
C THR A 58 10.14 -2.72 -53.85
N SER A 59 9.02 -3.34 -54.14
CA SER A 59 8.38 -4.53 -53.62
C SER A 59 9.21 -5.82 -53.61
N GLN A 60 8.96 -6.73 -52.67
CA GLN A 60 8.47 -8.08 -53.00
C GLN A 60 8.08 -8.85 -51.73
N ALA A 61 6.96 -9.53 -51.83
CA ALA A 61 6.37 -10.45 -50.87
C ALA A 61 7.07 -11.81 -50.91
N SER A 62 7.10 -12.50 -49.76
CA SER A 62 6.97 -13.96 -49.71
C SER A 62 6.43 -14.42 -48.37
N GLU A 63 5.31 -15.11 -48.43
CA GLU A 63 4.72 -15.92 -47.33
C GLU A 63 5.64 -17.09 -46.98
N SER A 64 5.70 -17.44 -45.68
CA SER A 64 5.44 -18.80 -45.19
C SER A 64 5.87 -19.03 -43.74
N ASN A 65 5.00 -19.78 -43.07
CA ASN A 65 5.22 -20.62 -41.89
C ASN A 65 5.09 -20.01 -40.47
N ASP A 66 3.84 -19.97 -40.13
CA ASP A 66 3.30 -19.83 -38.78
C ASP A 66 2.96 -21.25 -38.26
N SER A 67 3.81 -21.89 -37.48
CA SER A 67 3.46 -23.09 -36.69
C SER A 67 4.46 -23.55 -35.60
N GLU A 68 5.59 -22.87 -35.37
CA GLU A 68 6.57 -23.30 -34.35
C GLU A 68 6.69 -22.39 -33.12
N ALA A 69 6.01 -21.24 -33.09
CA ALA A 69 6.17 -20.25 -32.00
C ALA A 69 5.41 -20.55 -30.69
N LYS A 70 4.50 -21.54 -30.68
CA LYS A 70 3.69 -21.84 -29.45
C LYS A 70 4.23 -22.94 -28.53
N LYS A 71 5.35 -23.54 -28.87
CA LYS A 71 5.94 -24.63 -28.06
C LYS A 71 7.19 -24.23 -27.27
N SER A 72 7.75 -23.03 -27.51
CA SER A 72 8.95 -22.54 -26.81
C SER A 72 8.62 -21.72 -25.55
N GLU A 73 7.47 -21.04 -25.50
CA GLU A 73 7.11 -20.22 -24.33
C GLU A 73 6.77 -21.03 -23.05
N SER A 74 6.26 -22.27 -23.20
CA SER A 74 5.93 -23.11 -22.05
C SER A 74 7.16 -23.81 -21.43
N SER A 75 8.25 -23.96 -22.17
CA SER A 75 9.48 -24.59 -21.67
C SER A 75 10.42 -23.58 -21.03
N GLU A 76 10.45 -22.32 -21.47
CA GLU A 76 11.23 -21.26 -20.85
C GLU A 76 10.65 -20.82 -19.51
N GLN A 77 9.33 -20.75 -19.36
CA GLN A 77 8.69 -20.44 -18.05
C GLN A 77 8.89 -21.56 -17.02
N ILE A 78 9.04 -22.81 -17.44
CA ILE A 78 9.32 -23.93 -16.53
C ILE A 78 10.81 -23.96 -16.17
N GLU A 79 11.71 -23.48 -17.04
CA GLU A 79 13.15 -23.41 -16.76
C GLU A 79 13.53 -22.19 -15.90
N GLU A 80 12.81 -21.08 -15.99
CA GLU A 80 13.00 -19.92 -15.08
C GLU A 80 12.57 -20.21 -13.65
N ALA A 81 11.49 -20.97 -13.45
CA ALA A 81 11.07 -21.42 -12.12
C ALA A 81 12.08 -22.33 -11.41
N SER A 82 13.02 -22.93 -12.17
CA SER A 82 14.07 -23.81 -11.60
C SER A 82 15.33 -23.09 -11.15
N LYS A 83 15.46 -21.77 -11.37
CA LYS A 83 16.64 -20.94 -11.03
C LYS A 83 16.42 -20.01 -9.85
N ARG A 84 15.48 -20.34 -8.97
CA ARG A 84 15.25 -19.56 -7.76
C ARG A 84 16.52 -19.49 -6.89
N ASP A 85 16.91 -18.28 -6.48
CA ASP A 85 17.94 -18.10 -5.45
C ASP A 85 17.48 -18.80 -4.16
N PRO A 86 18.21 -19.83 -3.66
CA PRO A 86 17.82 -20.56 -2.47
C PRO A 86 17.76 -19.69 -1.19
N LYS A 87 18.21 -18.44 -1.27
CA LYS A 87 18.10 -17.45 -0.19
C LYS A 87 16.75 -16.72 -0.18
N LEU A 88 15.97 -16.75 -1.28
CA LEU A 88 14.68 -16.09 -1.31
C LEU A 88 13.72 -16.76 -0.31
N PRO A 89 13.06 -15.98 0.55
CA PRO A 89 12.03 -16.49 1.44
C PRO A 89 10.92 -17.18 0.64
N ASN A 90 10.41 -18.30 1.14
CA ASN A 90 9.32 -19.00 0.49
C ASN A 90 7.98 -18.43 0.94
N TYR A 91 7.20 -17.89 0.01
CA TYR A 91 5.86 -17.37 0.23
C TYR A 91 4.77 -18.31 -0.29
N SER A 92 5.15 -19.48 -0.85
CA SER A 92 4.22 -20.39 -1.51
C SER A 92 3.13 -20.88 -0.54
N ASN A 93 2.10 -20.07 -0.49
CA ASN A 93 0.76 -20.50 -0.09
C ASN A 93 -0.09 -20.26 -1.33
N SER A 94 -0.35 -21.29 -2.10
CA SER A 94 -1.18 -21.17 -3.29
C SER A 94 -2.57 -20.69 -2.87
N PHE A 95 -2.77 -19.36 -2.88
CA PHE A 95 -4.07 -18.77 -2.67
C PHE A 95 -5.01 -19.30 -3.75
N LYS A 96 -5.84 -20.24 -3.36
CA LYS A 96 -6.88 -20.81 -4.22
C LYS A 96 -8.21 -20.29 -3.71
N TYR A 97 -9.02 -19.81 -4.63
CA TYR A 97 -10.35 -19.34 -4.31
C TYR A 97 -11.34 -19.82 -5.37
N ASN A 98 -12.57 -19.95 -4.95
CA ASN A 98 -13.71 -20.12 -5.83
C ASN A 98 -14.35 -18.77 -6.10
N GLU A 99 -14.96 -18.58 -7.25
CA GLU A 99 -15.79 -17.42 -7.53
C GLU A 99 -17.26 -17.82 -7.46
N LYS A 100 -17.98 -17.22 -6.53
CA LYS A 100 -19.44 -17.26 -6.47
C LYS A 100 -19.95 -15.82 -6.43
N LEU A 101 -19.77 -15.13 -7.54
CA LEU A 101 -20.19 -13.74 -7.65
C LEU A 101 -21.71 -13.65 -7.56
N ILE A 102 -22.17 -12.86 -6.59
CA ILE A 102 -23.58 -12.59 -6.37
C ILE A 102 -23.85 -11.21 -6.93
N LYS A 103 -24.69 -11.16 -7.99
CA LYS A 103 -25.13 -9.90 -8.57
C LYS A 103 -26.12 -9.24 -7.66
N ASP A 104 -25.75 -8.10 -7.11
CA ASP A 104 -26.65 -7.24 -6.34
C ASP A 104 -26.43 -5.78 -6.79
N THR A 105 -27.28 -5.33 -7.71
CA THR A 105 -27.20 -3.97 -8.26
C THR A 105 -27.44 -2.90 -7.19
N SER A 106 -28.20 -3.23 -6.12
CA SER A 106 -28.40 -2.32 -5.01
C SER A 106 -27.13 -2.11 -4.16
N LEU A 107 -26.25 -3.10 -4.15
CA LEU A 107 -24.93 -3.01 -3.52
C LEU A 107 -23.98 -2.19 -4.40
N ASP A 108 -23.98 -2.45 -5.72
CA ASP A 108 -23.15 -1.71 -6.68
C ASP A 108 -23.35 -0.20 -6.58
N ASP A 109 -24.61 0.23 -6.46
CA ASP A 109 -24.99 1.65 -6.36
C ASP A 109 -24.55 2.30 -5.03
N LYS A 110 -24.34 1.49 -3.98
CA LYS A 110 -23.98 1.98 -2.64
C LYS A 110 -22.48 2.00 -2.40
N ILE A 111 -21.70 1.16 -3.09
CA ILE A 111 -20.25 1.11 -2.94
C ILE A 111 -19.61 2.28 -3.68
N ASP A 112 -19.04 3.24 -2.94
CA ASP A 112 -18.36 4.42 -3.44
C ASP A 112 -16.98 4.07 -4.05
N SER A 113 -16.25 3.17 -3.43
CA SER A 113 -14.92 2.75 -3.88
C SER A 113 -14.94 2.29 -5.33
N LYS A 114 -13.99 2.81 -6.12
CA LYS A 114 -13.89 2.48 -7.54
C LYS A 114 -13.48 1.02 -7.76
N TYR A 115 -12.62 0.51 -6.90
CA TYR A 115 -12.10 -0.85 -6.97
C TYR A 115 -12.42 -1.57 -5.67
N ALA A 116 -13.17 -2.66 -5.73
CA ALA A 116 -13.55 -3.39 -4.54
C ALA A 116 -13.62 -4.90 -4.78
N VAL A 117 -13.33 -5.67 -3.73
CA VAL A 117 -13.53 -7.12 -3.69
C VAL A 117 -13.94 -7.57 -2.30
N LEU A 118 -14.87 -8.53 -2.23
CA LEU A 118 -15.24 -9.22 -1.01
C LEU A 118 -14.90 -10.70 -1.10
N TYR A 119 -14.23 -11.19 -0.10
CA TYR A 119 -13.80 -12.58 0.03
C TYR A 119 -14.26 -13.20 1.36
N ASP A 120 -14.91 -14.32 1.27
CA ASP A 120 -15.19 -15.21 2.39
C ASP A 120 -13.98 -16.13 2.59
N SER A 121 -13.13 -15.77 3.55
CA SER A 121 -11.90 -16.49 3.86
C SER A 121 -12.14 -17.83 4.52
N THR A 122 -13.35 -18.09 5.06
CA THR A 122 -13.72 -19.35 5.68
C THR A 122 -14.08 -20.41 4.63
N ASN A 123 -14.68 -19.97 3.53
CA ASN A 123 -15.13 -20.82 2.44
C ASN A 123 -14.28 -20.69 1.16
N ASP A 124 -13.15 -19.99 1.23
CA ASP A 124 -12.26 -19.72 0.09
C ASP A 124 -13.02 -19.20 -1.14
N THR A 125 -13.93 -18.22 -0.96
CA THR A 125 -14.85 -17.81 -2.01
C THR A 125 -14.92 -16.30 -2.18
N ILE A 126 -14.69 -15.80 -3.41
CA ILE A 126 -14.97 -14.41 -3.77
C ILE A 126 -16.48 -14.26 -4.03
N LEU A 127 -17.11 -13.35 -3.27
CA LEU A 127 -18.55 -13.09 -3.31
C LEU A 127 -18.90 -11.86 -4.14
N TYR A 128 -18.02 -10.87 -4.22
CA TYR A 128 -18.25 -9.61 -4.91
C TYR A 128 -16.96 -9.07 -5.55
N LYS A 129 -17.08 -8.48 -6.74
CA LYS A 129 -16.01 -7.75 -7.44
C LYS A 129 -16.57 -6.50 -8.12
N LYS A 130 -15.87 -5.35 -7.96
CA LYS A 130 -16.11 -4.11 -8.69
C LYS A 130 -14.76 -3.62 -9.21
N SER A 131 -14.55 -3.65 -10.53
CA SER A 131 -13.27 -3.29 -11.19
C SER A 131 -12.03 -3.87 -10.47
N ALA A 132 -12.14 -5.08 -9.89
CA ALA A 132 -11.17 -5.63 -8.95
C ALA A 132 -9.83 -6.00 -9.60
N GLU A 133 -9.78 -6.13 -10.92
CA GLU A 133 -8.62 -6.48 -11.72
C GLU A 133 -8.02 -5.27 -12.44
N GLU A 134 -8.65 -4.09 -12.33
CA GLU A 134 -8.12 -2.87 -12.91
C GLU A 134 -6.97 -2.30 -12.07
N LYS A 135 -5.98 -1.71 -12.76
CA LYS A 135 -4.82 -1.07 -12.15
C LYS A 135 -5.23 0.11 -11.28
N CYS A 136 -4.71 0.14 -10.05
CA CYS A 136 -4.90 1.22 -9.09
C CYS A 136 -3.64 1.44 -8.24
N TYR A 137 -3.64 2.50 -7.43
CA TYR A 137 -2.52 2.80 -6.54
C TYR A 137 -2.84 2.33 -5.11
N PRO A 138 -1.92 1.57 -4.47
CA PRO A 138 -2.18 0.97 -3.16
C PRO A 138 -2.07 1.95 -1.99
N ALA A 139 -1.35 3.06 -2.14
CA ALA A 139 -0.94 3.90 -1.02
C ALA A 139 -0.35 3.04 0.13
N SER A 140 -0.54 3.43 1.38
CA SER A 140 0.01 2.70 2.53
C SER A 140 -0.56 1.29 2.78
N THR A 141 -1.50 0.78 1.96
CA THR A 141 -1.85 -0.65 2.01
C THR A 141 -0.67 -1.53 1.57
N THR A 142 0.29 -0.98 0.82
CA THR A 142 1.61 -1.55 0.50
C THR A 142 2.32 -2.14 1.71
N LYS A 143 2.17 -1.52 2.89
CA LYS A 143 2.84 -1.94 4.14
C LYS A 143 2.46 -3.36 4.60
N LEU A 144 1.36 -3.92 4.09
CA LEU A 144 1.05 -5.34 4.31
C LEU A 144 2.09 -6.24 3.64
N LEU A 145 2.47 -5.94 2.38
CA LEU A 145 3.51 -6.69 1.68
C LEU A 145 4.89 -6.46 2.31
N THR A 146 5.20 -5.22 2.70
CA THR A 146 6.42 -4.88 3.46
C THR A 146 6.53 -5.70 4.74
N ALA A 147 5.42 -5.82 5.49
CA ALA A 147 5.38 -6.63 6.70
C ALA A 147 5.59 -8.12 6.41
N ILE A 148 4.97 -8.66 5.36
CA ILE A 148 5.16 -10.05 4.93
C ILE A 148 6.65 -10.32 4.65
N VAL A 149 7.28 -9.53 3.79
CA VAL A 149 8.68 -9.71 3.39
C VAL A 149 9.61 -9.59 4.59
N ALA A 150 9.47 -8.53 5.37
CA ALA A 150 10.31 -8.31 6.55
C ALA A 150 10.15 -9.41 7.60
N SER A 151 8.93 -9.94 7.83
CA SER A 151 8.68 -11.02 8.80
C SER A 151 9.32 -12.35 8.45
N LYS A 152 9.74 -12.54 7.20
CA LYS A 152 10.47 -13.73 6.75
C LYS A 152 11.99 -13.60 6.89
N ILE A 153 12.47 -12.38 7.10
CA ILE A 153 13.90 -12.05 7.12
C ILE A 153 14.37 -11.71 8.53
N LEU A 154 13.56 -10.93 9.27
CA LEU A 154 13.92 -10.42 10.58
C LEU A 154 13.31 -11.28 11.70
N ASP A 155 14.05 -11.48 12.76
CA ASP A 155 13.55 -12.08 13.99
C ASP A 155 12.83 -11.00 14.83
N ASN A 156 11.71 -11.35 15.47
CA ASN A 156 10.87 -10.39 16.20
C ASN A 156 11.63 -9.58 17.26
N ASP A 157 12.60 -10.20 17.93
CA ASP A 157 13.38 -9.59 19.02
C ASP A 157 14.70 -8.96 18.53
N GLU A 158 14.99 -9.06 17.24
CA GLU A 158 16.17 -8.45 16.63
C GLU A 158 16.15 -6.94 16.82
N VAL A 159 17.24 -6.40 17.38
CA VAL A 159 17.35 -4.96 17.65
C VAL A 159 17.91 -4.24 16.43
N ILE A 160 17.14 -3.32 15.92
CA ILE A 160 17.45 -2.50 14.74
C ILE A 160 17.67 -1.06 15.21
N THR A 161 18.70 -0.42 14.66
CA THR A 161 18.96 1.01 14.88
C THR A 161 18.42 1.79 13.71
N VAL A 162 17.59 2.79 13.98
CA VAL A 162 17.09 3.74 12.98
C VAL A 162 18.27 4.52 12.41
N GLY A 163 18.42 4.51 11.12
CA GLY A 163 19.48 5.19 10.39
C GLY A 163 18.98 6.38 9.58
N ASP A 164 19.81 6.81 8.63
CA ASP A 164 19.50 7.92 7.71
C ASP A 164 18.44 7.56 6.65
N GLU A 165 18.05 6.30 6.54
CA GLU A 165 16.97 5.86 5.65
C GLU A 165 15.66 6.62 5.86
N ILE A 166 15.39 7.10 7.08
CA ILE A 166 14.18 7.90 7.35
C ILE A 166 14.17 9.27 6.67
N THR A 167 15.31 9.72 6.14
CA THR A 167 15.40 10.96 5.34
C THR A 167 14.96 10.77 3.89
N LEU A 168 14.75 9.52 3.46
CA LEU A 168 14.32 9.18 2.10
C LEU A 168 12.79 9.19 1.92
N ILE A 169 12.03 9.33 3.02
CA ILE A 169 10.56 9.38 2.97
C ILE A 169 10.08 10.66 2.27
N GLY A 170 8.95 10.57 1.60
CA GLY A 170 8.34 11.73 0.92
C GLY A 170 7.87 12.80 1.91
N GLU A 171 7.76 14.05 1.43
CA GLU A 171 7.15 15.14 2.20
C GLU A 171 5.68 14.81 2.53
N ASP A 172 5.18 15.31 3.65
CA ASP A 172 3.82 15.07 4.17
C ASP A 172 3.49 13.59 4.46
N SER A 173 4.51 12.74 4.58
CA SER A 173 4.36 11.34 4.96
C SER A 173 3.79 11.17 6.37
N SER A 174 2.94 10.15 6.58
CA SER A 174 2.64 9.69 7.94
C SER A 174 3.89 9.05 8.55
N ILE A 175 4.20 9.40 9.79
CA ILE A 175 5.38 8.93 10.52
C ILE A 175 5.00 8.34 11.88
N ALA A 176 5.85 7.46 12.39
CA ALA A 176 5.79 6.95 13.74
C ALA A 176 6.61 7.80 14.75
N GLU A 177 7.14 8.93 14.28
CA GLU A 177 7.99 9.87 15.01
C GLU A 177 9.35 9.27 15.45
N LEU A 178 9.92 8.38 14.61
CA LEU A 178 11.23 7.80 14.85
C LEU A 178 12.37 8.77 14.52
N GLU A 179 13.44 8.72 15.31
CA GLU A 179 14.63 9.55 15.16
C GLU A 179 15.87 8.68 14.90
N VAL A 180 16.83 9.20 14.13
CA VAL A 180 18.11 8.53 13.86
C VAL A 180 18.83 8.21 15.17
N GLY A 181 19.30 6.97 15.30
CA GLY A 181 20.00 6.46 16.47
C GLY A 181 19.12 5.72 17.47
N GLN A 182 17.79 5.85 17.41
CA GLN A 182 16.88 5.07 18.22
C GLN A 182 16.99 3.58 17.93
N LYS A 183 16.74 2.75 18.95
CA LYS A 183 16.85 1.30 18.84
C LYS A 183 15.52 0.64 19.18
N LEU A 184 14.99 -0.11 18.24
CA LEU A 184 13.73 -0.83 18.37
C LEU A 184 13.92 -2.30 18.05
N THR A 185 13.10 -3.17 18.61
CA THR A 185 12.98 -4.54 18.07
C THR A 185 12.22 -4.53 16.73
N ALA A 186 12.43 -5.55 15.91
CA ALA A 186 11.66 -5.70 14.67
C ALA A 186 10.15 -5.70 14.97
N LYS A 187 9.69 -6.39 16.03
CA LYS A 187 8.27 -6.35 16.47
C LYS A 187 7.80 -4.92 16.77
N GLN A 188 8.61 -4.10 17.40
CA GLN A 188 8.27 -2.69 17.68
C GLN A 188 8.19 -1.85 16.41
N LEU A 189 9.07 -2.12 15.43
CA LEU A 189 9.00 -1.47 14.12
C LEU A 189 7.76 -1.90 13.33
N PHE A 190 7.31 -3.15 13.43
CA PHE A 190 6.02 -3.56 12.86
C PHE A 190 4.84 -2.77 13.46
N TYR A 191 4.81 -2.56 14.80
CA TYR A 191 3.80 -1.70 15.42
C TYR A 191 3.88 -0.26 14.91
N ALA A 192 5.08 0.31 14.84
CA ALA A 192 5.33 1.67 14.33
C ALA A 192 4.90 1.84 12.87
N MET A 193 5.10 0.81 12.04
CA MET A 193 4.74 0.82 10.62
C MET A 193 3.23 0.62 10.39
N LEU A 194 2.60 -0.30 11.11
CA LEU A 194 1.24 -0.75 10.79
C LEU A 194 0.16 0.06 11.50
N LEU A 195 0.36 0.53 12.75
CA LEU A 195 -0.65 1.31 13.47
C LEU A 195 -0.74 2.75 12.97
N PRO A 196 0.25 3.63 13.23
CA PRO A 196 0.19 5.01 12.76
C PRO A 196 0.48 5.12 11.26
N SER A 197 0.77 3.99 10.59
CA SER A 197 1.18 3.97 9.18
C SER A 197 2.55 4.63 8.94
N GLY A 198 3.51 4.51 9.88
CA GLY A 198 4.81 5.18 9.84
C GLY A 198 5.65 4.82 8.62
N ASN A 199 5.96 5.81 7.77
CA ASN A 199 6.85 5.64 6.62
C ASN A 199 8.30 5.52 7.08
N ASP A 200 8.70 6.25 8.12
CA ASP A 200 9.99 6.14 8.82
C ASP A 200 10.26 4.69 9.29
N ALA A 201 9.27 4.06 9.91
CA ALA A 201 9.36 2.65 10.33
C ALA A 201 9.41 1.69 9.13
N ALA A 202 8.68 1.98 8.04
CA ALA A 202 8.71 1.17 6.82
C ALA A 202 10.10 1.17 6.16
N TYR A 203 10.72 2.36 6.06
CA TYR A 203 12.07 2.49 5.52
C TYR A 203 13.13 1.84 6.41
N THR A 204 13.00 2.00 7.73
CA THR A 204 13.93 1.37 8.70
C THR A 204 13.86 -0.16 8.60
N ILE A 205 12.65 -0.74 8.58
CA ILE A 205 12.49 -2.19 8.52
C ILE A 205 12.93 -2.76 7.17
N ALA A 206 12.68 -2.04 6.07
CA ALA A 206 13.10 -2.43 4.73
C ALA A 206 14.62 -2.40 4.58
N THR A 207 15.27 -1.35 5.08
CA THR A 207 16.73 -1.22 5.07
C THR A 207 17.41 -2.32 5.88
N ALA A 208 16.92 -2.59 7.08
CA ALA A 208 17.44 -3.67 7.94
C ALA A 208 17.25 -5.03 7.27
N SER A 209 16.08 -5.30 6.69
CA SER A 209 15.78 -6.54 5.98
C SER A 209 16.73 -6.76 4.79
N ALA A 210 16.92 -5.74 3.95
CA ALA A 210 17.80 -5.84 2.78
C ALA A 210 19.26 -6.06 3.17
N ARG A 211 19.75 -5.38 4.19
CA ARG A 211 21.12 -5.58 4.71
C ARG A 211 21.32 -7.00 5.24
N LYS A 212 20.35 -7.51 6.02
CA LYS A 212 20.40 -8.89 6.55
C LYS A 212 20.34 -9.92 5.42
N TYR A 213 19.41 -9.76 4.46
CA TYR A 213 19.27 -10.62 3.30
C TYR A 213 20.55 -10.70 2.46
N SER A 214 21.14 -9.53 2.17
CA SER A 214 22.39 -9.43 1.38
C SER A 214 23.64 -9.82 2.18
N ASN A 215 23.52 -10.03 3.48
CA ASN A 215 24.64 -10.19 4.41
C ASN A 215 25.67 -9.04 4.28
N ASP A 216 25.19 -7.81 4.07
CA ASP A 216 25.99 -6.60 3.88
C ASP A 216 25.39 -5.41 4.63
N ASN A 217 25.94 -5.15 5.81
CA ASN A 217 25.52 -4.02 6.66
C ASN A 217 26.04 -2.66 6.15
N THR A 218 26.84 -2.63 5.11
CA THR A 218 27.43 -1.39 4.56
C THR A 218 26.60 -0.81 3.41
N LEU A 219 25.54 -1.50 2.98
CA LEU A 219 24.66 -1.00 1.95
C LEU A 219 24.11 0.38 2.34
N SER A 220 24.21 1.34 1.43
CA SER A 220 23.53 2.62 1.60
C SER A 220 22.02 2.41 1.71
N ALA A 221 21.31 3.29 2.43
CA ALA A 221 19.86 3.22 2.57
C ALA A 221 19.15 3.11 1.21
N LYS A 222 19.54 3.95 0.24
CA LYS A 222 18.96 3.92 -1.11
C LYS A 222 19.14 2.57 -1.82
N LYS A 223 20.33 1.94 -1.72
CA LYS A 223 20.56 0.63 -2.33
C LYS A 223 19.79 -0.47 -1.61
N ALA A 224 19.72 -0.42 -0.28
CA ALA A 224 18.95 -1.35 0.51
C ALA A 224 17.44 -1.29 0.17
N ILE A 225 16.87 -0.09 0.03
CA ILE A 225 15.46 0.09 -0.40
C ILE A 225 15.22 -0.50 -1.80
N SER A 226 16.16 -0.30 -2.75
CA SER A 226 16.04 -0.92 -4.08
C SER A 226 16.00 -2.46 -4.00
N ILE A 227 16.90 -3.07 -3.22
CA ILE A 227 16.91 -4.52 -3.02
C ILE A 227 15.61 -5.00 -2.34
N PHE A 228 15.12 -4.24 -1.36
CA PHE A 228 13.89 -4.60 -0.69
C PHE A 228 12.67 -4.50 -1.60
N ALA A 229 12.62 -3.53 -2.52
CA ALA A 229 11.58 -3.43 -3.55
C ALA A 229 11.60 -4.65 -4.49
N ASP A 230 12.79 -5.11 -4.89
CA ASP A 230 12.93 -6.34 -5.67
C ASP A 230 12.34 -7.54 -4.89
N LEU A 231 12.67 -7.69 -3.60
CA LEU A 231 12.11 -8.74 -2.73
C LEU A 231 10.58 -8.63 -2.59
N MET A 232 10.03 -7.41 -2.57
CA MET A 232 8.58 -7.21 -2.55
C MET A 232 7.94 -7.70 -3.85
N ASN A 233 8.53 -7.43 -5.00
CA ASN A 233 8.00 -7.88 -6.30
C ASN A 233 8.09 -9.40 -6.45
N ASP A 234 9.18 -10.02 -5.99
CA ASP A 234 9.30 -11.48 -5.94
C ASP A 234 8.21 -12.08 -5.05
N ALA A 235 8.00 -11.51 -3.86
CA ALA A 235 6.95 -11.96 -2.95
C ALA A 235 5.54 -11.79 -3.55
N ALA A 236 5.27 -10.65 -4.22
CA ALA A 236 4.00 -10.42 -4.89
C ALA A 236 3.72 -11.48 -5.97
N THR A 237 4.72 -11.79 -6.79
CA THR A 237 4.64 -12.83 -7.82
C THR A 237 4.33 -14.20 -7.21
N GLU A 238 5.04 -14.59 -6.14
CA GLU A 238 4.81 -15.88 -5.47
C GLU A 238 3.44 -15.99 -4.78
N LEU A 239 2.89 -14.85 -4.34
CA LEU A 239 1.54 -14.77 -3.79
C LEU A 239 0.47 -14.74 -4.88
N GLY A 240 0.87 -14.74 -6.18
CA GLY A 240 -0.02 -14.66 -7.31
C GLY A 240 -0.56 -13.24 -7.57
N ALA A 241 0.07 -12.20 -7.00
CA ALA A 241 -0.28 -10.80 -7.23
C ALA A 241 0.45 -10.24 -8.46
N GLU A 242 0.22 -10.88 -9.62
CA GLU A 242 0.97 -10.69 -10.86
C GLU A 242 0.68 -9.36 -11.58
N ASN A 243 -0.41 -8.68 -11.21
CA ASN A 243 -0.78 -7.38 -11.79
C ASN A 243 -0.33 -6.21 -10.90
N SER A 244 0.71 -6.41 -10.10
CA SER A 244 1.23 -5.45 -9.13
C SER A 244 2.72 -5.21 -9.35
N HIS A 245 3.15 -3.99 -9.03
CA HIS A 245 4.55 -3.64 -9.01
C HIS A 245 4.81 -2.63 -7.89
N PHE A 246 5.85 -2.84 -7.10
CA PHE A 246 6.17 -2.07 -5.91
C PHE A 246 7.57 -1.45 -6.04
N THR A 247 7.68 -0.14 -5.87
CA THR A 247 8.94 0.63 -5.99
C THR A 247 9.49 1.09 -4.65
N ASN A 248 8.67 1.06 -3.59
CA ASN A 248 9.04 1.52 -2.26
C ASN A 248 8.29 0.72 -1.17
N PRO A 249 8.75 0.78 0.10
CA PRO A 249 8.17 -0.04 1.17
C PRO A 249 6.94 0.58 1.85
N ASP A 250 6.60 1.83 1.56
CA ASP A 250 5.59 2.59 2.30
C ASP A 250 4.31 2.89 1.51
N GLY A 251 4.38 2.80 0.17
CA GLY A 251 3.27 3.12 -0.71
C GLY A 251 3.16 4.60 -1.05
N PHE A 252 4.24 5.38 -0.86
CA PHE A 252 4.29 6.73 -1.39
C PHE A 252 4.16 6.69 -2.91
N HIS A 253 3.46 7.69 -3.47
CA HIS A 253 3.09 7.65 -4.88
C HIS A 253 4.30 7.60 -5.82
N ASP A 254 4.25 6.65 -6.74
CA ASP A 254 5.09 6.52 -7.91
C ASP A 254 4.24 5.89 -9.03
N LYS A 255 4.42 6.33 -10.27
CA LYS A 255 3.63 5.83 -11.43
C LYS A 255 3.81 4.33 -11.65
N GLU A 256 4.98 3.81 -11.30
CA GLU A 256 5.31 2.39 -11.40
C GLU A 256 4.97 1.61 -10.12
N HIS A 257 4.42 2.27 -9.09
CA HIS A 257 3.96 1.64 -7.85
C HIS A 257 2.46 1.41 -7.91
N TYR A 258 2.03 0.25 -8.37
CA TYR A 258 0.62 -0.05 -8.62
C TYR A 258 0.24 -1.48 -8.24
N THR A 259 -1.05 -1.71 -8.17
CA THR A 259 -1.67 -2.99 -7.82
C THR A 259 -3.07 -3.11 -8.43
N THR A 260 -3.79 -4.17 -8.05
CA THR A 260 -5.24 -4.31 -8.24
C THR A 260 -5.91 -4.66 -6.91
N ALA A 261 -7.22 -4.44 -6.78
CA ALA A 261 -7.94 -4.84 -5.57
C ALA A 261 -7.88 -6.36 -5.33
N LEU A 262 -7.88 -7.15 -6.41
CA LEU A 262 -7.75 -8.61 -6.33
C LEU A 262 -6.35 -9.03 -5.86
N ASP A 263 -5.29 -8.38 -6.34
CA ASP A 263 -3.93 -8.67 -5.89
C ASP A 263 -3.72 -8.27 -4.43
N MET A 264 -4.28 -7.11 -4.02
CA MET A 264 -4.27 -6.73 -2.61
C MET A 264 -5.06 -7.70 -1.72
N LEU A 265 -6.12 -8.33 -2.22
CA LEU A 265 -6.79 -9.43 -1.50
C LEU A 265 -5.83 -10.60 -1.27
N LYS A 266 -5.09 -11.05 -2.29
CA LYS A 266 -4.14 -12.17 -2.18
C LYS A 266 -3.05 -11.87 -1.15
N ILE A 267 -2.44 -10.68 -1.23
CA ILE A 267 -1.45 -10.18 -0.28
C ILE A 267 -2.04 -10.14 1.14
N THR A 268 -3.26 -9.61 1.28
CA THR A 268 -3.91 -9.48 2.59
C THR A 268 -4.25 -10.83 3.21
N ASN A 269 -4.76 -11.77 2.43
CA ASN A 269 -5.09 -13.11 2.93
C ASN A 269 -3.85 -13.80 3.48
N TYR A 270 -2.71 -13.65 2.80
CA TYR A 270 -1.44 -14.16 3.31
C TYR A 270 -0.95 -13.40 4.55
N ALA A 271 -1.03 -12.06 4.56
CA ALA A 271 -0.68 -11.24 5.72
C ALA A 271 -1.47 -11.65 6.97
N LYS A 272 -2.78 -11.89 6.81
CA LYS A 272 -3.68 -12.31 7.90
C LYS A 272 -3.33 -13.71 8.44
N SER A 273 -2.77 -14.59 7.62
CA SER A 273 -2.31 -15.91 8.05
C SER A 273 -1.03 -15.86 8.91
N ILE A 274 -0.32 -14.73 8.94
CA ILE A 274 0.87 -14.52 9.78
C ILE A 274 0.42 -13.97 11.14
N PRO A 275 0.54 -14.75 12.25
CA PRO A 275 -0.03 -14.37 13.55
C PRO A 275 0.42 -12.99 14.03
N LEU A 276 1.70 -12.66 13.87
CA LEU A 276 2.25 -11.34 14.24
C LEU A 276 1.56 -10.19 13.51
N ILE A 277 1.42 -10.32 12.18
CA ILE A 277 0.82 -9.25 11.35
C ILE A 277 -0.66 -9.11 11.67
N SER A 278 -1.37 -10.23 11.80
CA SER A 278 -2.79 -10.24 12.15
C SER A 278 -3.03 -9.61 13.53
N GLU A 279 -2.22 -9.97 14.55
CA GLU A 279 -2.28 -9.38 15.89
C GLU A 279 -2.10 -7.86 15.85
N ILE A 280 -1.04 -7.40 15.17
CA ILE A 280 -0.70 -5.97 15.11
C ILE A 280 -1.77 -5.19 14.35
N CYS A 281 -2.22 -5.67 13.19
CA CYS A 281 -3.25 -5.01 12.39
C CYS A 281 -4.59 -4.90 13.14
N GLY A 282 -4.92 -5.87 14.01
CA GLY A 282 -6.12 -5.86 14.86
C GLY A 282 -5.97 -5.04 16.15
N THR A 283 -4.78 -4.55 16.45
CA THR A 283 -4.52 -3.74 17.66
C THR A 283 -4.95 -2.30 17.43
N TYR A 284 -5.85 -1.76 18.27
CA TYR A 284 -6.28 -0.36 18.19
C TYR A 284 -5.18 0.61 18.60
N GLN A 285 -4.53 0.37 19.73
CA GLN A 285 -3.48 1.24 20.27
C GLN A 285 -2.48 0.47 21.11
N THR A 286 -1.26 0.99 21.22
CA THR A 286 -0.21 0.40 22.05
C THR A 286 0.71 1.46 22.62
N THR A 287 1.26 1.20 23.81
CA THR A 287 2.39 1.94 24.35
C THR A 287 3.62 1.06 24.28
N GLN A 288 4.68 1.54 23.65
CA GLN A 288 5.93 0.82 23.45
C GLN A 288 7.10 1.57 24.07
N LYS A 289 7.80 0.94 25.01
CA LYS A 289 9.10 1.43 25.47
C LYS A 289 10.17 0.77 24.60
N ILE A 290 10.88 1.57 23.82
CA ILE A 290 11.88 1.07 22.89
C ILE A 290 13.23 0.82 23.58
N LYS A 291 14.18 0.16 22.90
CA LYS A 291 15.45 -0.28 23.50
C LYS A 291 16.38 0.87 23.86
N SER A 292 16.28 2.02 23.21
CA SER A 292 17.01 3.25 23.58
C SER A 292 16.39 3.99 24.76
N GLY A 293 15.18 3.63 25.19
CA GLY A 293 14.57 4.08 26.45
C GLY A 293 13.35 4.96 26.30
N GLU A 294 13.08 5.50 25.12
CA GLU A 294 11.93 6.35 24.80
C GLU A 294 10.62 5.54 24.85
N GLU A 295 9.50 6.23 25.06
CA GLU A 295 8.18 5.63 25.11
C GLU A 295 7.28 6.27 24.05
N PHE A 296 6.73 5.43 23.16
CA PHE A 296 5.82 5.82 22.10
C PHE A 296 4.42 5.32 22.38
N TYR A 297 3.44 6.14 22.05
CA TYR A 297 2.04 5.78 22.04
C TYR A 297 1.51 5.84 20.60
N TRP A 298 1.29 4.67 20.00
CA TRP A 298 0.80 4.54 18.64
C TRP A 298 -0.66 4.11 18.61
N VAL A 299 -1.44 4.78 17.76
CA VAL A 299 -2.86 4.51 17.52
C VAL A 299 -3.03 4.04 16.08
N ASN A 300 -3.83 3.00 15.89
CA ASN A 300 -4.11 2.46 14.56
C ASN A 300 -4.93 3.47 13.74
N SER A 301 -4.49 3.72 12.53
CA SER A 301 -5.19 4.58 11.56
C SER A 301 -6.52 3.99 11.07
N ASN A 302 -6.75 2.68 11.31
CA ASN A 302 -8.02 2.02 10.96
C ASN A 302 -9.11 2.36 11.98
N LYS A 303 -9.99 3.27 11.61
CA LYS A 303 -11.09 3.76 12.46
C LYS A 303 -12.12 2.70 12.82
N LEU A 304 -12.21 1.60 12.05
CA LEU A 304 -13.09 0.48 12.38
C LEU A 304 -12.77 -0.17 13.73
N LEU A 305 -11.54 0.01 14.24
CA LEU A 305 -11.08 -0.52 15.52
C LEU A 305 -11.33 0.42 16.70
N ASN A 306 -11.72 1.68 16.46
CA ASN A 306 -11.89 2.68 17.48
C ASN A 306 -13.36 2.81 17.91
N GLN A 307 -13.68 2.43 19.15
CA GLN A 307 -15.03 2.52 19.70
C GLN A 307 -15.62 3.94 19.72
N GLY A 308 -14.79 4.96 19.59
CA GLY A 308 -15.24 6.37 19.54
C GLY A 308 -15.59 6.86 18.13
N GLU A 309 -15.42 6.03 17.11
CA GLU A 309 -15.72 6.39 15.71
C GLU A 309 -17.08 5.83 15.26
N TYR A 310 -17.79 6.55 14.41
CA TYR A 310 -19.08 6.11 13.88
C TYR A 310 -18.99 4.81 13.07
N CYS A 311 -17.89 4.58 12.37
CA CYS A 311 -17.67 3.37 11.61
C CYS A 311 -17.12 2.21 12.45
N TYR A 312 -17.07 2.32 13.76
CA TYR A 312 -16.59 1.23 14.63
C TYR A 312 -17.35 -0.07 14.40
N SER A 313 -16.62 -1.17 14.32
CA SER A 313 -17.21 -2.50 14.34
C SER A 313 -16.48 -3.41 15.32
N LYS A 314 -17.22 -3.97 16.27
CA LYS A 314 -16.70 -4.98 17.22
C LYS A 314 -16.21 -6.27 16.55
N TYR A 315 -16.54 -6.45 15.28
CA TYR A 315 -16.14 -7.59 14.48
C TYR A 315 -14.93 -7.33 13.61
N ALA A 316 -14.52 -6.06 13.45
CA ALA A 316 -13.33 -5.70 12.72
C ALA A 316 -12.08 -6.16 13.46
N ASP A 317 -11.16 -6.83 12.74
CA ASP A 317 -9.92 -7.37 13.29
C ASP A 317 -8.68 -7.03 12.41
N GLY A 318 -8.75 -5.93 11.70
CA GLY A 318 -7.67 -5.37 10.88
C GLY A 318 -8.26 -4.77 9.60
N MET A 319 -7.50 -4.47 8.52
CA MET A 319 -6.08 -4.72 8.31
C MET A 319 -5.30 -3.40 8.16
N LYS A 320 -5.45 -2.67 7.00
CA LYS A 320 -4.62 -1.49 6.73
C LYS A 320 -5.35 -0.42 5.93
N THR A 321 -5.10 0.84 6.25
CA THR A 321 -5.57 2.02 5.53
C THR A 321 -4.48 2.57 4.61
N GLY A 322 -4.88 3.34 3.60
CA GLY A 322 -3.98 4.07 2.71
C GLY A 322 -4.63 5.36 2.21
N PHE A 323 -3.78 6.33 1.87
CA PHE A 323 -4.17 7.56 1.19
C PHE A 323 -2.96 8.16 0.48
N THR A 324 -3.13 8.54 -0.76
CA THR A 324 -2.38 9.56 -1.50
C THR A 324 -3.38 10.28 -2.40
N ASP A 325 -3.02 11.44 -2.93
CA ASP A 325 -3.93 12.19 -3.81
C ASP A 325 -4.33 11.35 -5.04
N GLU A 326 -3.40 10.54 -5.58
CA GLU A 326 -3.65 9.70 -6.77
C GLU A 326 -4.38 8.40 -6.43
N ALA A 327 -4.13 7.83 -5.24
CA ALA A 327 -4.79 6.60 -4.81
C ALA A 327 -6.23 6.85 -4.34
N GLY A 328 -6.56 8.09 -3.94
CA GLY A 328 -7.75 8.35 -3.16
C GLY A 328 -7.68 7.68 -1.78
N THR A 329 -8.81 7.53 -1.12
CA THR A 329 -8.84 6.84 0.16
C THR A 329 -8.99 5.34 -0.03
N CYS A 330 -8.15 4.57 0.68
CA CYS A 330 -8.12 3.11 0.59
C CYS A 330 -8.25 2.49 1.98
N VAL A 331 -8.92 1.36 2.07
CA VAL A 331 -8.89 0.50 3.25
C VAL A 331 -9.06 -0.97 2.86
N ILE A 332 -8.31 -1.81 3.52
CA ILE A 332 -8.51 -3.25 3.52
C ILE A 332 -8.93 -3.62 4.94
N SER A 333 -10.06 -4.28 5.05
CA SER A 333 -10.63 -4.64 6.35
C SER A 333 -10.89 -6.13 6.41
N SER A 334 -10.70 -6.72 7.59
CA SER A 334 -11.21 -8.05 7.87
C SER A 334 -12.16 -8.01 9.06
N PHE A 335 -13.14 -8.89 9.02
CA PHE A 335 -14.21 -9.00 10.03
C PHE A 335 -14.41 -10.45 10.37
N THR A 336 -14.40 -10.77 11.66
CA THR A 336 -14.64 -12.14 12.13
C THR A 336 -15.83 -12.20 13.07
N LYS A 337 -16.80 -13.05 12.76
CA LYS A 337 -17.98 -13.32 13.59
C LYS A 337 -18.36 -14.79 13.50
N ASN A 338 -18.58 -15.43 14.65
CA ASN A 338 -19.03 -16.82 14.77
C ASN A 338 -18.17 -17.81 13.97
N GLY A 339 -16.84 -17.59 13.93
CA GLY A 339 -15.89 -18.44 13.20
C GLY A 339 -15.88 -18.22 11.69
N SER A 340 -16.69 -17.30 11.16
CA SER A 340 -16.63 -16.88 9.76
C SER A 340 -15.82 -15.59 9.63
N THR A 341 -14.98 -15.49 8.59
CA THR A 341 -14.13 -14.34 8.33
C THR A 341 -14.34 -13.80 6.93
N MET A 342 -14.65 -12.51 6.84
CA MET A 342 -14.76 -11.75 5.60
C MET A 342 -13.58 -10.82 5.44
N ILE A 343 -12.98 -10.77 4.26
CA ILE A 343 -11.97 -9.76 3.88
C ILE A 343 -12.58 -8.88 2.79
N ALA A 344 -12.65 -7.58 3.06
CA ALA A 344 -13.16 -6.57 2.16
C ALA A 344 -12.03 -5.59 1.78
N VAL A 345 -11.77 -5.43 0.49
CA VAL A 345 -10.85 -4.46 -0.08
C VAL A 345 -11.67 -3.35 -0.71
N ALA A 346 -11.41 -2.11 -0.34
CA ALA A 346 -12.04 -0.92 -0.85
C ALA A 346 -10.96 0.11 -1.19
N MET A 347 -10.79 0.43 -2.49
CA MET A 347 -9.72 1.29 -2.97
C MET A 347 -10.28 2.39 -3.86
N ASN A 348 -9.63 3.56 -3.79
CA ASN A 348 -10.03 4.76 -4.51
C ASN A 348 -11.48 5.17 -4.20
N SER A 349 -11.80 5.28 -2.91
CA SER A 349 -13.05 5.89 -2.44
C SER A 349 -12.89 7.41 -2.43
N SER A 350 -13.96 8.11 -2.73
CA SER A 350 -13.96 9.56 -2.92
C SER A 350 -13.75 10.34 -1.61
N GLU A 351 -14.14 9.76 -0.47
CA GLU A 351 -14.12 10.42 0.83
C GLU A 351 -13.57 9.53 1.93
N LEU A 352 -13.04 10.18 2.98
CA LEU A 352 -12.32 9.50 4.07
C LEU A 352 -13.13 8.40 4.75
N TYR A 353 -14.43 8.59 4.96
CA TYR A 353 -15.27 7.64 5.70
C TYR A 353 -15.99 6.64 4.79
N LYS A 354 -16.28 7.01 3.54
CA LYS A 354 -16.98 6.13 2.61
C LYS A 354 -16.27 4.78 2.44
N LYS A 355 -14.93 4.77 2.38
CA LYS A 355 -14.16 3.52 2.34
C LYS A 355 -14.50 2.55 3.47
N TYR A 356 -14.75 3.05 4.70
CA TYR A 356 -15.11 2.20 5.84
C TYR A 356 -16.52 1.65 5.68
N TYR A 357 -17.45 2.49 5.20
CA TYR A 357 -18.83 2.06 4.92
C TYR A 357 -18.88 1.01 3.83
N ASP A 358 -18.11 1.19 2.77
CA ASP A 358 -18.00 0.20 1.71
C ASP A 358 -17.61 -1.17 2.28
N THR A 359 -16.60 -1.20 3.16
CA THR A 359 -16.18 -2.48 3.75
C THR A 359 -17.19 -3.04 4.75
N LEU A 360 -17.92 -2.20 5.47
CA LEU A 360 -19.01 -2.63 6.36
C LEU A 360 -20.19 -3.20 5.57
N LEU A 361 -20.62 -2.53 4.48
CA LEU A 361 -21.66 -3.01 3.57
C LEU A 361 -21.26 -4.36 2.94
N LEU A 362 -20.03 -4.46 2.45
CA LEU A 362 -19.49 -5.69 1.89
C LEU A 362 -19.47 -6.82 2.94
N ALA A 363 -19.02 -6.54 4.15
CA ALA A 363 -19.00 -7.52 5.23
C ALA A 363 -20.43 -7.98 5.59
N GLN A 364 -21.39 -7.04 5.75
CA GLN A 364 -22.79 -7.36 5.99
C GLN A 364 -23.34 -8.27 4.89
N PHE A 365 -23.09 -7.90 3.63
CA PHE A 365 -23.51 -8.69 2.49
C PHE A 365 -22.94 -10.12 2.56
N GLY A 366 -21.65 -10.29 2.83
CA GLY A 366 -21.00 -11.60 2.95
C GLY A 366 -21.54 -12.43 4.12
N PHE A 367 -21.68 -11.85 5.30
CA PHE A 367 -22.23 -12.53 6.47
C PHE A 367 -23.68 -12.96 6.26
N ASN A 368 -24.49 -12.15 5.58
CA ASN A 368 -25.87 -12.52 5.23
C ASN A 368 -25.93 -13.74 4.32
N GLN A 369 -24.96 -13.93 3.40
CA GLN A 369 -24.87 -15.15 2.59
C GLN A 369 -24.65 -16.40 3.45
N ASN A 370 -23.93 -16.25 4.56
CA ASN A 370 -23.67 -17.32 5.52
C ASN A 370 -24.74 -17.37 6.63
N LYS A 371 -25.85 -16.64 6.51
CA LYS A 371 -26.94 -16.54 7.49
C LYS A 371 -26.45 -16.08 8.87
N ILE A 372 -25.47 -15.19 8.90
CA ILE A 372 -24.93 -14.58 10.10
C ILE A 372 -25.37 -13.11 10.11
N ASP A 373 -26.17 -12.72 11.10
CA ASP A 373 -26.55 -11.31 11.25
C ASP A 373 -25.30 -10.46 11.53
N PHE A 374 -25.18 -9.36 10.83
CA PHE A 374 -24.09 -8.41 11.00
C PHE A 374 -24.66 -7.02 11.21
N GLU A 375 -24.38 -6.44 12.37
CA GLU A 375 -24.88 -5.13 12.77
C GLU A 375 -23.73 -4.11 12.72
N TYR A 376 -23.98 -2.96 12.11
CA TYR A 376 -23.16 -1.77 12.21
C TYR A 376 -24.07 -0.53 12.28
N SER A 377 -23.57 0.56 12.84
CA SER A 377 -24.30 1.82 12.86
C SER A 377 -24.15 2.54 11.52
N ASP A 378 -25.25 3.03 10.98
CA ASP A 378 -25.22 3.93 9.82
C ASP A 378 -24.49 5.24 10.19
N LEU A 379 -23.83 5.88 9.22
CA LEU A 379 -23.36 7.25 9.41
C LEU A 379 -24.55 8.17 9.64
N PRO A 380 -24.43 9.15 10.55
CA PRO A 380 -25.38 10.23 10.63
C PRO A 380 -25.45 10.97 9.28
N ASP A 381 -26.66 11.41 8.90
CA ASP A 381 -26.90 12.11 7.63
C ASP A 381 -26.06 13.41 7.49
N ASP A 382 -25.69 14.03 8.62
CA ASP A 382 -24.87 15.24 8.72
C ASP A 382 -23.37 14.99 8.63
N TYR A 383 -22.96 13.74 8.47
CA TYR A 383 -21.54 13.36 8.37
C TYR A 383 -20.92 13.67 7.01
N TYR A 384 -21.75 13.95 6.01
CA TYR A 384 -21.35 14.27 4.64
C TYR A 384 -21.28 15.78 4.35
N GLU A 385 -21.60 16.63 5.35
CA GLU A 385 -21.45 18.08 5.30
C GLU A 385 -20.11 18.56 5.93
#